data_b48c85c97c518e41247a51126f547a98
#
_entry.id   b48c85c97c518e41247a51126f547a98
#
_cell.length_a   1.000
_cell.length_b   1.000
_cell.length_c   1.000
_cell.angle_alpha   90.00
_cell.angle_beta   90.00
_cell.angle_gamma   90.00
#
_symmetry.space_group_name_H-M   'P 1'
#
loop_
_entity.id
_entity.type
_entity.pdbx_description
1 polymer ?
#
loop_
_entity_poly.entity_id
_entity_poly.type
_entity_poly.pdbx_seq_one_letter_code
_entity_poly.pdbx_strand_id
1 'polypeptide(L)'
;MAKSSPTKKSLPALIGGAVLVLVAGYFGIDLGGGSGDQGDKGDAAKHGNPDSLSTCAMDSLPREAADTTADILAGGPYEYPDNDNARFGNYEGRLPQESRDYYREYTVDTPGLDHRGAKRIITGGGSETDPDVWYYTDDHYESFCSIPDAEQKAKKAES
;
A
#
# COMPACT_ATOMS: atom_id res chain seq x y z
N MET A 1 -48.54 6.94 -42.30
CA MET A 1 -49.57 5.94 -41.94
C MET A 1 -48.91 4.83 -41.15
N ALA A 2 -49.58 4.44 -40.05
CA ALA A 2 -49.35 3.27 -39.16
C ALA A 2 -48.04 3.25 -38.32
N LYS A 3 -48.16 3.65 -37.21
CA LYS A 3 -48.08 3.28 -35.78
C LYS A 3 -47.96 1.78 -35.56
N SER A 4 -46.92 1.39 -34.83
CA SER A 4 -46.98 0.22 -33.97
C SER A 4 -46.09 0.43 -32.73
N SER A 5 -46.73 0.53 -31.60
CA SER A 5 -46.15 0.68 -30.27
C SER A 5 -45.77 -0.66 -29.64
N PRO A 6 -44.98 -0.63 -28.56
CA PRO A 6 -44.21 -1.73 -28.04
C PRO A 6 -44.94 -2.57 -27.01
N THR A 7 -44.63 -3.83 -26.98
CA THR A 7 -45.12 -4.74 -25.98
C THR A 7 -44.15 -4.82 -24.79
N LYS A 8 -44.59 -4.34 -23.66
CA LYS A 8 -44.01 -4.61 -22.35
C LYS A 8 -44.18 -6.06 -22.02
N LYS A 9 -43.10 -6.75 -21.73
CA LYS A 9 -43.15 -8.03 -21.02
C LYS A 9 -42.57 -7.88 -19.65
N SER A 10 -43.45 -8.09 -18.69
CA SER A 10 -43.27 -8.13 -17.26
C SER A 10 -42.43 -9.30 -16.80
N LEU A 11 -41.60 -9.03 -15.78
CA LEU A 11 -40.88 -10.02 -14.99
C LEU A 11 -41.83 -10.93 -14.17
N PRO A 12 -41.39 -12.13 -13.84
CA PRO A 12 -41.78 -12.73 -12.59
C PRO A 12 -40.63 -12.66 -11.56
N ALA A 13 -41.01 -12.13 -10.43
CA ALA A 13 -40.27 -12.27 -9.19
C ALA A 13 -40.21 -13.73 -8.76
N LEU A 14 -39.08 -14.24 -8.40
CA LEU A 14 -38.96 -15.46 -7.62
C LEU A 14 -38.21 -15.17 -6.33
N ILE A 15 -38.99 -15.24 -5.32
CA ILE A 15 -38.77 -15.35 -3.91
C ILE A 15 -37.96 -16.61 -3.61
N GLY A 16 -37.02 -16.52 -2.68
CA GLY A 16 -36.74 -17.70 -1.88
C GLY A 16 -35.28 -17.91 -1.55
N GLY A 17 -34.98 -17.81 -0.28
CA GLY A 17 -33.83 -18.49 0.28
C GLY A 17 -33.02 -17.69 1.30
N ALA A 18 -33.64 -17.30 2.39
CA ALA A 18 -32.88 -16.95 3.60
C ALA A 18 -32.28 -18.23 4.19
N VAL A 19 -30.95 -18.35 4.11
CA VAL A 19 -30.22 -19.32 4.92
C VAL A 19 -29.62 -18.56 6.09
N LEU A 20 -30.31 -18.59 7.18
CA LEU A 20 -29.83 -18.20 8.50
C LEU A 20 -28.95 -19.34 9.01
N VAL A 21 -27.65 -19.18 8.91
CA VAL A 21 -26.72 -20.04 9.65
C VAL A 21 -26.42 -19.35 10.96
N LEU A 22 -27.14 -19.78 11.98
CA LEU A 22 -26.82 -19.56 13.37
C LEU A 22 -25.62 -20.44 13.72
N VAL A 23 -24.42 -19.89 13.78
CA VAL A 23 -23.32 -20.52 14.50
C VAL A 23 -23.34 -19.96 15.91
N ALA A 24 -24.00 -20.68 16.77
CA ALA A 24 -23.95 -20.49 18.21
C ALA A 24 -22.57 -20.83 18.73
N GLY A 25 -22.02 -19.90 19.47
CA GLY A 25 -21.15 -19.97 20.59
C GLY A 25 -20.17 -21.13 20.78
N TYR A 26 -18.92 -20.74 20.92
CA TYR A 26 -18.05 -21.37 21.89
C TYR A 26 -17.25 -20.29 22.61
N PHE A 27 -17.79 -19.81 23.68
CA PHE A 27 -17.02 -19.16 24.73
C PHE A 27 -16.32 -20.24 25.51
N GLY A 28 -15.04 -20.45 25.21
CA GLY A 28 -14.13 -21.19 26.05
C GLY A 28 -13.37 -20.21 26.90
N ILE A 29 -13.82 -20.00 28.14
CA ILE A 29 -13.03 -19.33 29.16
C ILE A 29 -12.09 -20.40 29.72
N ASP A 30 -10.80 -20.31 29.45
CA ASP A 30 -9.81 -21.11 30.16
C ASP A 30 -8.95 -20.20 31.02
N LEU A 31 -9.21 -20.27 32.32
CA LEU A 31 -8.43 -19.73 33.40
C LEU A 31 -7.47 -20.83 33.88
N GLY A 32 -6.20 -20.78 33.50
CA GLY A 32 -5.25 -21.72 34.04
C GLY A 32 -3.81 -21.37 33.67
N GLY A 33 -3.05 -20.90 34.60
CA GLY A 33 -1.65 -20.56 34.45
C GLY A 33 -0.74 -21.76 34.21
N GLY A 34 0.45 -21.50 33.66
CA GLY A 34 1.52 -22.47 33.52
C GLY A 34 2.61 -21.99 32.58
N SER A 35 3.76 -21.70 33.16
CA SER A 35 5.04 -21.38 32.53
C SER A 35 5.52 -22.51 31.59
N GLY A 36 6.22 -22.12 30.52
CA GLY A 36 7.17 -23.05 29.88
C GLY A 36 7.26 -22.96 28.36
N ASP A 37 8.32 -22.31 27.91
CA ASP A 37 9.27 -22.76 26.89
C ASP A 37 8.87 -22.95 25.45
N GLN A 38 9.59 -22.17 24.64
CA GLN A 38 10.17 -22.42 23.30
C GLN A 38 9.34 -23.05 22.18
N GLY A 39 9.32 -22.28 21.10
CA GLY A 39 9.53 -22.79 19.75
C GLY A 39 8.30 -22.88 18.88
N ASP A 40 8.14 -22.04 17.98
CA ASP A 40 8.26 -22.33 16.56
C ASP A 40 7.49 -21.33 15.69
N LYS A 41 8.07 -21.14 14.55
CA LYS A 41 7.67 -20.28 13.44
C LYS A 41 6.23 -20.55 12.99
N GLY A 42 5.43 -19.52 13.04
CA GLY A 42 4.16 -19.45 12.36
C GLY A 42 4.03 -18.08 11.72
N ASP A 43 4.15 -18.01 10.42
CA ASP A 43 3.86 -16.84 9.61
C ASP A 43 2.41 -16.42 9.80
N ALA A 44 2.18 -15.62 10.83
CA ALA A 44 0.93 -14.89 10.97
C ALA A 44 1.06 -13.63 10.10
N ALA A 45 0.31 -13.58 9.02
CA ALA A 45 0.08 -12.36 8.26
C ALA A 45 -0.35 -11.26 9.25
N LYS A 46 0.60 -10.43 9.67
CA LYS A 46 0.35 -9.27 10.51
C LYS A 46 -0.44 -8.29 9.65
N HIS A 47 -1.72 -8.14 9.93
CA HIS A 47 -2.41 -6.90 9.65
C HIS A 47 -1.66 -5.81 10.42
N GLY A 48 -0.77 -5.12 9.73
CA GLY A 48 0.06 -4.09 10.34
C GLY A 48 -0.83 -2.97 10.84
N ASN A 49 -0.81 -2.76 12.15
CA ASN A 49 -1.29 -1.51 12.72
C ASN A 49 -0.46 -0.38 12.07
N PRO A 50 -1.06 0.64 11.41
CA PRO A 50 -0.32 1.72 10.76
C PRO A 50 0.61 2.47 11.72
N ASP A 51 0.36 2.41 13.03
CA ASP A 51 1.23 2.99 14.07
C ASP A 51 2.51 2.17 14.36
N SER A 52 2.73 1.03 13.69
CA SER A 52 3.88 0.14 13.89
C SER A 52 4.62 -0.20 12.60
N LEU A 53 4.67 0.74 11.65
CA LEU A 53 5.48 0.55 10.45
C LEU A 53 6.94 0.32 10.82
N SER A 54 7.56 -0.68 10.22
CA SER A 54 8.98 -0.90 10.34
C SER A 54 9.74 0.28 9.74
N THR A 55 10.92 0.56 10.28
CA THR A 55 11.82 1.56 9.73
C THR A 55 12.89 0.87 8.89
N CYS A 56 13.19 1.41 7.73
CA CYS A 56 14.30 1.00 6.89
C CYS A 56 15.23 2.20 6.63
N ALA A 57 16.53 2.01 6.79
CA ALA A 57 17.50 3.02 6.41
C ALA A 57 17.66 3.01 4.89
N MET A 58 17.84 4.17 4.25
CA MET A 58 18.04 4.26 2.79
C MET A 58 19.20 3.38 2.32
N ASP A 59 20.30 3.30 3.06
CA ASP A 59 21.46 2.47 2.72
C ASP A 59 21.17 0.94 2.74
N SER A 60 20.05 0.52 3.30
CA SER A 60 19.59 -0.89 3.29
C SER A 60 18.68 -1.22 2.11
N LEU A 61 18.24 -0.21 1.38
CA LEU A 61 17.37 -0.35 0.21
C LEU A 61 18.21 -0.52 -1.07
N PRO A 62 17.61 -0.97 -2.17
CA PRO A 62 18.27 -0.94 -3.47
C PRO A 62 18.76 0.47 -3.81
N ARG A 63 19.90 0.56 -4.50
CA ARG A 63 20.47 1.85 -4.92
C ARG A 63 19.48 2.71 -5.67
N GLU A 64 18.65 2.10 -6.50
CA GLU A 64 17.63 2.75 -7.31
C GLU A 64 16.59 3.51 -6.44
N ALA A 65 16.40 3.12 -5.17
CA ALA A 65 15.56 3.87 -4.24
C ALA A 65 16.17 5.25 -3.90
N ALA A 66 17.51 5.33 -3.76
CA ALA A 66 18.18 6.60 -3.54
C ALA A 66 18.15 7.48 -4.80
N ASP A 67 18.33 6.86 -5.98
CA ASP A 67 18.25 7.56 -7.26
C ASP A 67 16.82 8.14 -7.46
N THR A 68 15.77 7.34 -7.23
CA THR A 68 14.36 7.81 -7.26
C THR A 68 14.10 8.93 -6.25
N THR A 69 14.65 8.83 -5.04
CA THR A 69 14.52 9.89 -4.03
C THR A 69 15.15 11.20 -4.49
N ALA A 70 16.31 11.14 -5.12
CA ALA A 70 16.97 12.32 -5.69
C ALA A 70 16.11 12.96 -6.80
N ASP A 71 15.54 12.16 -7.70
CA ASP A 71 14.63 12.62 -8.75
C ASP A 71 13.38 13.30 -8.17
N ILE A 72 12.81 12.76 -7.08
CA ILE A 72 11.67 13.38 -6.38
C ILE A 72 12.05 14.75 -5.83
N LEU A 73 13.18 14.86 -5.13
CA LEU A 73 13.66 16.13 -4.57
C LEU A 73 14.00 17.16 -5.64
N ALA A 74 14.41 16.71 -6.84
CA ALA A 74 14.67 17.57 -8.00
C ALA A 74 13.38 17.96 -8.77
N GLY A 75 12.25 17.31 -8.53
CA GLY A 75 11.01 17.49 -9.32
C GLY A 75 11.07 16.81 -10.69
N GLY A 76 11.82 15.71 -10.79
CA GLY A 76 12.05 14.94 -12.01
C GLY A 76 13.34 15.37 -12.75
N PRO A 77 13.56 14.81 -13.94
CA PRO A 77 12.62 13.99 -14.71
C PRO A 77 12.43 12.59 -14.13
N TYR A 78 11.22 12.06 -14.22
CA TYR A 78 10.89 10.71 -13.77
C TYR A 78 11.02 9.71 -14.92
N GLU A 79 11.46 8.49 -14.60
CA GLU A 79 11.62 7.42 -15.60
C GLU A 79 10.27 6.94 -16.16
N TYR A 80 9.22 6.96 -15.33
CA TYR A 80 7.86 6.56 -15.70
C TYR A 80 6.87 7.73 -15.53
N PRO A 81 6.97 8.78 -16.36
CA PRO A 81 6.26 10.05 -16.14
C PRO A 81 4.72 9.92 -16.18
N ASP A 82 4.19 8.88 -16.82
CA ASP A 82 2.74 8.60 -16.83
C ASP A 82 2.24 7.97 -15.52
N ASN A 83 3.14 7.51 -14.66
CA ASN A 83 2.84 6.80 -13.44
C ASN A 83 3.40 7.47 -12.18
N ASP A 84 4.59 8.05 -12.31
CA ASP A 84 5.26 8.68 -11.17
C ASP A 84 4.63 10.02 -10.83
N ASN A 85 4.72 10.41 -9.57
CA ASN A 85 3.99 11.53 -9.00
C ASN A 85 2.45 11.36 -9.07
N ALA A 86 1.99 10.15 -9.33
CA ALA A 86 0.56 9.86 -9.28
C ALA A 86 0.06 9.75 -7.84
N ARG A 87 -1.22 10.03 -7.65
CA ARG A 87 -1.85 9.88 -6.35
C ARG A 87 -1.89 8.41 -5.90
N PHE A 88 -1.32 8.12 -4.73
CA PHE A 88 -1.48 6.82 -4.07
C PHE A 88 -2.70 6.83 -3.14
N GLY A 89 -3.64 5.93 -3.35
CA GLY A 89 -4.95 5.96 -2.69
C GLY A 89 -4.99 5.35 -1.29
N ASN A 90 -3.96 4.60 -0.87
CA ASN A 90 -3.92 3.87 0.41
C ASN A 90 -5.24 3.15 0.76
N TYR A 91 -5.91 2.54 -0.25
CA TYR A 91 -7.24 1.93 -0.08
C TYR A 91 -7.25 0.75 0.89
N GLU A 92 -6.13 0.07 1.04
CA GLU A 92 -5.97 -1.05 1.96
C GLU A 92 -5.59 -0.62 3.39
N GLY A 93 -5.37 0.69 3.61
CA GLY A 93 -5.04 1.24 4.92
C GLY A 93 -3.71 0.73 5.48
N ARG A 94 -2.74 0.44 4.62
CA ARG A 94 -1.40 -0.02 5.01
C ARG A 94 -0.53 1.09 5.60
N LEU A 95 -0.74 2.32 5.13
CA LEU A 95 -0.15 3.54 5.67
C LEU A 95 -1.16 4.27 6.56
N PRO A 96 -0.72 5.25 7.38
CA PRO A 96 -1.61 6.09 8.17
C PRO A 96 -2.75 6.65 7.32
N GLN A 97 -3.93 6.81 7.93
CA GLN A 97 -5.09 7.36 7.23
C GLN A 97 -4.95 8.89 7.13
N GLU A 98 -4.90 9.37 5.90
CA GLU A 98 -4.72 10.77 5.59
C GLU A 98 -5.77 11.27 4.59
N SER A 99 -5.73 12.56 4.25
CA SER A 99 -6.60 13.14 3.25
C SER A 99 -6.39 12.49 1.88
N ARG A 100 -7.40 12.59 1.01
CA ARG A 100 -7.42 11.89 -0.28
C ARG A 100 -6.18 12.09 -1.15
N ASP A 101 -5.59 13.27 -1.15
CA ASP A 101 -4.49 13.65 -2.05
C ASP A 101 -3.14 13.75 -1.31
N TYR A 102 -3.06 13.16 -0.10
CA TYR A 102 -1.89 13.25 0.76
C TYR A 102 -0.70 12.47 0.22
N TYR A 103 -0.93 11.27 -0.35
CA TYR A 103 0.13 10.37 -0.80
C TYR A 103 0.37 10.44 -2.30
N ARG A 104 1.65 10.34 -2.69
CA ARG A 104 2.13 10.20 -4.06
C ARG A 104 2.98 8.95 -4.20
N GLU A 105 2.94 8.29 -5.37
CA GLU A 105 3.75 7.13 -5.67
C GLU A 105 4.78 7.40 -6.75
N TYR A 106 5.93 6.73 -6.61
CA TYR A 106 7.03 6.79 -7.55
C TYR A 106 7.63 5.41 -7.76
N THR A 107 8.04 5.12 -8.97
CA THR A 107 8.65 3.84 -9.33
C THR A 107 10.10 3.81 -8.87
N VAL A 108 10.48 2.72 -8.20
CA VAL A 108 11.88 2.36 -7.98
C VAL A 108 12.25 1.33 -9.03
N ASP A 109 13.18 1.65 -9.89
CA ASP A 109 13.57 0.77 -10.98
C ASP A 109 14.08 -0.58 -10.46
N THR A 110 13.90 -1.61 -11.26
CA THR A 110 14.41 -2.95 -10.97
C THR A 110 15.30 -3.37 -12.14
N PRO A 111 16.62 -3.26 -12.01
CA PRO A 111 17.54 -3.58 -13.09
C PRO A 111 17.29 -4.93 -13.71
N GLY A 112 17.23 -4.97 -15.04
CA GLY A 112 17.00 -6.20 -15.82
C GLY A 112 15.52 -6.53 -16.07
N LEU A 113 14.58 -5.73 -15.59
CA LEU A 113 13.19 -5.77 -16.02
C LEU A 113 12.94 -4.77 -17.15
N ASP A 114 12.05 -5.12 -18.05
CA ASP A 114 11.56 -4.26 -19.15
C ASP A 114 10.23 -3.56 -18.81
N HIS A 115 9.86 -3.57 -17.53
CA HIS A 115 8.64 -2.97 -16.99
C HIS A 115 8.88 -2.42 -15.59
N ARG A 116 7.92 -1.65 -15.05
CA ARG A 116 8.01 -0.93 -13.77
C ARG A 116 8.41 -1.76 -12.53
N GLY A 117 8.28 -3.09 -12.57
CA GLY A 117 8.50 -3.92 -11.37
C GLY A 117 7.52 -3.61 -10.24
N ALA A 118 7.79 -4.14 -9.04
CA ALA A 118 6.92 -4.01 -7.85
C ALA A 118 7.35 -2.90 -6.87
N LYS A 119 8.59 -2.44 -6.96
CA LYS A 119 9.17 -1.52 -5.97
C LYS A 119 8.65 -0.09 -6.14
N ARG A 120 8.32 0.57 -5.02
CA ARG A 120 7.82 1.96 -5.02
C ARG A 120 8.39 2.74 -3.84
N ILE A 121 8.53 4.04 -4.04
CA ILE A 121 8.54 5.02 -2.98
C ILE A 121 7.17 5.68 -2.92
N ILE A 122 6.65 5.83 -1.71
CA ILE A 122 5.45 6.62 -1.43
C ILE A 122 5.89 7.81 -0.59
N THR A 123 5.52 8.99 -1.03
CA THR A 123 5.71 10.22 -0.27
C THR A 123 4.37 10.72 0.27
N GLY A 124 4.40 11.57 1.27
CA GLY A 124 3.18 12.21 1.78
C GLY A 124 3.44 13.51 2.49
N GLY A 125 2.43 14.38 2.47
CA GLY A 125 2.52 15.71 3.06
C GLY A 125 3.43 16.66 2.32
N GLY A 126 3.74 17.80 2.93
CA GLY A 126 4.69 18.78 2.43
C GLY A 126 4.40 19.27 1.02
N SER A 127 5.42 19.27 0.18
CA SER A 127 5.32 19.56 -1.25
C SER A 127 5.85 18.40 -2.09
N GLU A 128 5.70 18.48 -3.40
CA GLU A 128 6.19 17.45 -4.34
C GLU A 128 7.70 17.20 -4.22
N THR A 129 8.47 18.27 -3.99
CA THR A 129 9.95 18.23 -3.88
C THR A 129 10.46 18.33 -2.45
N ASP A 130 9.57 18.36 -1.47
CA ASP A 130 9.88 18.46 -0.04
C ASP A 130 8.76 17.78 0.78
N PRO A 131 8.62 16.44 0.66
CA PRO A 131 7.58 15.69 1.36
C PRO A 131 7.89 15.56 2.85
N ASP A 132 6.85 15.48 3.68
CA ASP A 132 6.99 15.30 5.13
C ASP A 132 7.35 13.86 5.52
N VAL A 133 6.91 12.87 4.72
CA VAL A 133 7.09 11.44 5.01
C VAL A 133 7.47 10.63 3.77
N TRP A 134 8.25 9.56 4.02
CA TRP A 134 8.77 8.68 3.01
C TRP A 134 8.57 7.22 3.40
N TYR A 135 8.04 6.41 2.48
CA TYR A 135 7.85 4.97 2.66
C TYR A 135 8.40 4.21 1.46
N TYR A 136 8.81 2.98 1.70
CA TYR A 136 9.24 2.06 0.66
C TYR A 136 8.44 0.77 0.70
N THR A 137 8.18 0.20 -0.47
CA THR A 137 7.63 -1.15 -0.65
C THR A 137 8.38 -1.86 -1.77
N ASP A 138 8.62 -3.16 -1.63
CA ASP A 138 9.21 -4.01 -2.66
C ASP A 138 8.26 -5.11 -3.17
N ASP A 139 7.08 -5.22 -2.57
CA ASP A 139 6.07 -6.25 -2.79
C ASP A 139 4.74 -5.72 -3.37
N HIS A 140 4.80 -4.60 -4.09
CA HIS A 140 3.63 -3.99 -4.75
C HIS A 140 2.52 -3.60 -3.76
N TYR A 141 2.90 -2.85 -2.72
CA TYR A 141 2.04 -2.25 -1.69
C TYR A 141 1.50 -3.21 -0.62
N GLU A 142 1.97 -4.45 -0.55
CA GLU A 142 1.53 -5.39 0.50
C GLU A 142 2.14 -5.06 1.86
N SER A 143 3.38 -4.56 1.87
CA SER A 143 4.05 -4.08 3.07
C SER A 143 4.82 -2.79 2.84
N PHE A 144 5.09 -2.06 3.91
CA PHE A 144 5.83 -0.79 3.86
C PHE A 144 6.80 -0.68 5.03
N CYS A 145 7.89 0.06 4.79
CA CYS A 145 8.72 0.61 5.86
C CYS A 145 8.87 2.12 5.68
N SER A 146 9.01 2.86 6.77
CA SER A 146 9.32 4.29 6.74
C SER A 146 10.82 4.54 6.55
N ILE A 147 11.18 5.55 5.78
CA ILE A 147 12.57 5.93 5.47
C ILE A 147 12.88 7.29 6.10
N PRO A 148 13.32 7.34 7.36
CA PRO A 148 13.51 8.61 8.06
C PRO A 148 14.73 9.41 7.57
N ASP A 149 15.65 8.78 6.86
CA ASP A 149 16.89 9.37 6.35
C ASP A 149 16.89 9.59 4.82
N ALA A 150 15.72 9.52 4.18
CA ALA A 150 15.58 9.59 2.72
C ALA A 150 16.29 10.82 2.12
N GLU A 151 15.92 12.02 2.56
CA GLU A 151 16.46 13.27 2.01
C GLU A 151 17.95 13.47 2.28
N GLN A 152 18.40 13.08 3.50
CA GLN A 152 19.80 13.26 3.88
C GLN A 152 20.73 12.42 3.02
N LYS A 153 20.28 11.24 2.65
CA LYS A 153 21.06 10.30 1.83
C LYS A 153 21.04 10.66 0.36
N ALA A 154 19.90 11.11 -0.18
CA ALA A 154 19.81 11.58 -1.54
C ALA A 154 20.73 12.80 -1.77
N LYS A 155 20.67 13.81 -0.90
CA LYS A 155 21.53 15.01 -0.96
C LYS A 155 23.03 14.70 -0.85
N LYS A 156 23.41 13.61 -0.17
CA LYS A 156 24.81 13.19 -0.05
C LYS A 156 25.32 12.47 -1.30
N ALA A 157 24.47 11.80 -2.05
CA ALA A 157 24.85 11.08 -3.26
C ALA A 157 25.22 12.03 -4.42
N GLU A 158 24.75 13.28 -4.39
CA GLU A 158 25.01 14.31 -5.39
C GLU A 158 26.28 15.14 -5.10
N SER A 159 26.95 14.94 -3.97
CA SER A 159 28.14 15.71 -3.52
C SER A 159 29.43 14.99 -3.80
#